data_b7ee2c8e7aaf9b52b539c47810a4dd8d
#
_entry.id   b7ee2c8e7aaf9b52b539c47810a4dd8d
#
_cell.length_a   1.000
_cell.length_b   1.000
_cell.length_c   1.000
_cell.angle_alpha   90.00
_cell.angle_beta   90.00
_cell.angle_gamma   90.00
#
_symmetry.space_group_name_H-M   'P 1'
#
loop_
_entity.id
_entity.type
_entity.pdbx_description
1 polymer ?
#
loop_
_entity_poly.entity_id
_entity_poly.type
_entity_poly.pdbx_seq_one_letter_code
_entity_poly.pdbx_strand_id
1 'polypeptide(L)'
;MGYSYLLSSKASLASFRAAYNVPRDVNITYCHEGDIDLHRHTSLNTVFFPLMAILEGGVRFPVDPLIIGTLRFYGLCPDQLPPNFYLVVSCVSRLNHIFGLQLNHHDINFIYSLCRNIRSNYYLKTRDM
;
A
#
# COMPACT_ATOMS: atom_id res chain seq x y z
N MET A 1 -10.65 1.09 17.65
CA MET A 1 -10.81 -0.35 17.46
C MET A 1 -10.00 -0.79 16.25
N GLY A 2 -9.10 -1.71 16.44
CA GLY A 2 -8.21 -2.13 15.38
C GLY A 2 -8.73 -3.34 14.61
N TYR A 3 -8.02 -3.67 13.55
CA TYR A 3 -8.28 -4.87 12.74
C TYR A 3 -7.38 -6.04 13.14
N SER A 4 -6.80 -6.00 14.35
CA SER A 4 -5.89 -7.03 14.83
C SER A 4 -6.51 -8.43 14.85
N TYR A 5 -7.84 -8.52 15.01
CA TYR A 5 -8.55 -9.78 14.98
C TYR A 5 -8.36 -10.56 13.66
N LEU A 6 -8.08 -9.86 12.57
CA LEU A 6 -7.82 -10.49 11.27
C LEU A 6 -6.53 -11.31 11.25
N LEU A 7 -5.61 -11.03 12.18
CA LEU A 7 -4.29 -11.62 12.22
C LEU A 7 -3.99 -12.31 13.56
N SER A 8 -5.00 -12.49 14.41
CA SER A 8 -4.81 -12.92 15.79
C SER A 8 -4.74 -14.44 16.00
N SER A 9 -5.12 -15.24 15.03
CA SER A 9 -5.12 -16.70 15.14
C SER A 9 -4.59 -17.33 13.84
N LYS A 10 -4.25 -18.63 13.92
CA LYS A 10 -3.85 -19.37 12.71
C LYS A 10 -4.97 -19.40 11.67
N ALA A 11 -6.22 -19.56 12.12
CA ALA A 11 -7.37 -19.59 11.22
C ALA A 11 -7.59 -18.24 10.54
N SER A 12 -7.52 -17.15 11.29
CA SER A 12 -7.68 -15.80 10.72
C SER A 12 -6.53 -15.42 9.80
N LEU A 13 -5.28 -15.81 10.12
CA LEU A 13 -4.15 -15.62 9.24
C LEU A 13 -4.30 -16.40 7.93
N ALA A 14 -4.75 -17.64 8.00
CA ALA A 14 -4.98 -18.44 6.80
C ALA A 14 -6.07 -17.81 5.91
N SER A 15 -7.15 -17.34 6.51
CA SER A 15 -8.21 -16.64 5.79
C SER A 15 -7.72 -15.34 5.16
N PHE A 16 -6.92 -14.57 5.89
CA PHE A 16 -6.33 -13.33 5.41
C PHE A 16 -5.42 -13.59 4.20
N ARG A 17 -4.53 -14.59 4.32
CA ARG A 17 -3.63 -14.94 3.23
C ARG A 17 -4.38 -15.35 1.98
N ALA A 18 -5.44 -16.15 2.13
CA ALA A 18 -6.26 -16.60 1.02
C ALA A 18 -7.02 -15.44 0.37
N ALA A 19 -7.62 -14.57 1.19
CA ALA A 19 -8.42 -13.45 0.71
C ALA A 19 -7.58 -12.41 -0.04
N TYR A 20 -6.35 -12.17 0.41
CA TYR A 20 -5.50 -11.09 -0.12
C TYR A 20 -4.26 -11.59 -0.85
N ASN A 21 -4.20 -12.87 -1.12
CA ASN A 21 -3.16 -13.51 -1.94
C ASN A 21 -1.74 -13.35 -1.38
N VAL A 22 -1.59 -13.41 -0.06
CA VAL A 22 -0.28 -13.30 0.57
C VAL A 22 0.43 -14.66 0.52
N PRO A 23 1.67 -14.74 -0.03
CA PRO A 23 2.41 -15.99 -0.10
C PRO A 23 2.67 -16.61 1.28
N ARG A 24 2.72 -17.93 1.34
CA ARG A 24 2.91 -18.66 2.60
C ARG A 24 4.29 -18.44 3.24
N ASP A 25 5.28 -18.13 2.45
CA ASP A 25 6.64 -17.86 2.92
C ASP A 25 6.85 -16.45 3.45
N VAL A 26 5.84 -15.61 3.33
CA VAL A 26 5.88 -14.25 3.87
C VAL A 26 5.30 -14.26 5.28
N ASN A 27 6.10 -13.84 6.26
CA ASN A 27 5.63 -13.70 7.63
C ASN A 27 4.81 -12.44 7.78
N ILE A 28 3.68 -12.55 8.46
CA ILE A 28 2.80 -11.42 8.74
C ILE A 28 2.74 -11.23 10.25
N THR A 29 2.98 -10.01 10.69
CA THR A 29 2.82 -9.62 12.08
C THR A 29 2.03 -8.33 12.13
N TYR A 30 0.97 -8.28 12.94
CA TYR A 30 0.24 -7.06 13.15
C TYR A 30 1.06 -6.14 14.04
N CYS A 31 1.31 -4.93 13.55
CA CYS A 31 2.03 -3.91 14.29
C CYS A 31 1.05 -2.87 14.79
N HIS A 32 0.99 -2.69 16.11
CA HIS A 32 0.19 -1.63 16.71
C HIS A 32 0.86 -0.29 16.46
N GLU A 33 0.06 0.76 16.32
CA GLU A 33 0.53 2.09 15.94
C GLU A 33 1.67 2.58 16.84
N GLY A 34 1.60 2.32 18.13
CA GLY A 34 2.63 2.71 19.09
C GLY A 34 3.96 1.96 18.95
N ASP A 35 3.97 0.84 18.24
CA ASP A 35 5.15 -0.02 18.11
C ASP A 35 5.90 0.17 16.80
N ILE A 36 5.41 1.00 15.91
CA ILE A 36 5.99 1.17 14.56
C ILE A 36 7.45 1.60 14.64
N ASP A 37 7.77 2.58 15.47
CA ASP A 37 9.13 3.10 15.59
C ASP A 37 10.10 2.08 16.15
N LEU A 38 9.65 1.22 17.06
CA LEU A 38 10.47 0.17 17.64
C LEU A 38 10.85 -0.89 16.60
N HIS A 39 9.98 -1.17 15.64
CA HIS A 39 10.16 -2.24 14.66
C HIS A 39 10.80 -1.79 13.36
N ARG A 40 10.81 -0.49 13.05
CA ARG A 40 11.32 0.05 11.77
C ARG A 40 12.76 -0.33 11.47
N HIS A 41 13.57 -0.53 12.49
CA HIS A 41 15.00 -0.76 12.33
C HIS A 41 15.43 -2.18 12.65
N THR A 42 14.48 -3.10 12.89
CA THR A 42 14.80 -4.44 13.39
C THR A 42 15.13 -5.47 12.32
N SER A 43 14.78 -5.21 11.06
CA SER A 43 15.06 -6.16 9.98
C SER A 43 15.10 -5.47 8.62
N LEU A 44 16.13 -5.81 7.82
CA LEU A 44 16.26 -5.33 6.45
C LEU A 44 15.24 -5.97 5.49
N ASN A 45 14.64 -7.09 5.90
CA ASN A 45 13.69 -7.85 5.08
C ASN A 45 12.24 -7.62 5.48
N THR A 46 11.98 -6.59 6.29
CA THR A 46 10.66 -6.28 6.80
C THR A 46 10.16 -4.98 6.20
N VAL A 47 8.92 -5.01 5.73
CA VAL A 47 8.24 -3.82 5.21
C VAL A 47 7.00 -3.57 6.04
N PHE A 48 6.83 -2.32 6.48
CA PHE A 48 5.59 -1.88 7.09
C PHE A 48 4.61 -1.51 6.00
N PHE A 49 3.46 -2.16 6.01
CA PHE A 49 2.44 -1.93 5.01
C PHE A 49 1.13 -1.59 5.71
N PRO A 50 0.43 -0.51 5.29
CA PRO A 50 -0.84 -0.15 5.92
C PRO A 50 -1.88 -1.22 5.65
N LEU A 51 -2.49 -1.74 6.69
CA LEU A 51 -3.54 -2.74 6.54
C LEU A 51 -4.69 -2.22 5.67
N MET A 52 -5.00 -0.93 5.80
CA MET A 52 -6.07 -0.30 5.03
C MET A 52 -5.76 -0.20 3.54
N ALA A 53 -4.48 -0.18 3.14
CA ALA A 53 -4.11 -0.28 1.73
C ALA A 53 -4.57 -1.60 1.12
N ILE A 54 -4.52 -2.66 1.92
CA ILE A 54 -4.99 -4.00 1.51
C ILE A 54 -6.52 -4.08 1.56
N LEU A 55 -7.12 -3.67 2.69
CA LEU A 55 -8.56 -3.82 2.90
C LEU A 55 -9.39 -2.88 2.03
N GLU A 56 -8.99 -1.61 1.94
CA GLU A 56 -9.71 -0.57 1.21
C GLU A 56 -9.02 -0.15 -0.09
N GLY A 57 -7.70 -0.19 -0.11
CA GLY A 57 -6.91 0.23 -1.27
C GLY A 57 -6.79 -0.82 -2.37
N GLY A 58 -7.21 -2.04 -2.11
CA GLY A 58 -7.20 -3.10 -3.12
C GLY A 58 -5.84 -3.74 -3.38
N VAL A 59 -4.83 -3.45 -2.56
CA VAL A 59 -3.50 -4.03 -2.74
C VAL A 59 -3.55 -5.54 -2.54
N ARG A 60 -2.90 -6.26 -3.44
CA ARG A 60 -2.73 -7.71 -3.38
C ARG A 60 -1.27 -8.05 -3.54
N PHE A 61 -0.91 -9.29 -3.27
CA PHE A 61 0.48 -9.75 -3.36
C PHE A 61 0.62 -10.78 -4.48
N PRO A 62 1.73 -10.74 -5.21
CA PRO A 62 2.85 -9.79 -5.11
C PRO A 62 2.40 -8.36 -5.42
N VAL A 63 3.05 -7.39 -4.78
CA VAL A 63 2.68 -5.98 -4.94
C VAL A 63 2.92 -5.55 -6.39
N ASP A 64 1.96 -4.84 -6.95
CA ASP A 64 2.02 -4.36 -8.33
C ASP A 64 3.29 -3.51 -8.56
N PRO A 65 4.04 -3.79 -9.63
CA PRO A 65 5.23 -2.98 -9.95
C PRO A 65 4.95 -1.49 -10.10
N LEU A 66 3.75 -1.11 -10.53
CA LEU A 66 3.39 0.31 -10.64
C LEU A 66 3.29 0.97 -9.27
N ILE A 67 2.79 0.25 -8.26
CA ILE A 67 2.77 0.74 -6.87
C ILE A 67 4.20 0.95 -6.39
N ILE A 68 5.07 -0.04 -6.58
CA ILE A 68 6.47 0.04 -6.17
C ILE A 68 7.17 1.20 -6.88
N GLY A 69 6.99 1.32 -8.18
CA GLY A 69 7.60 2.38 -8.98
C GLY A 69 7.13 3.76 -8.55
N THR A 70 5.86 3.91 -8.23
CA THR A 70 5.29 5.19 -7.78
C THR A 70 5.81 5.57 -6.41
N LEU A 71 5.88 4.62 -5.48
CA LEU A 71 6.46 4.86 -4.15
C LEU A 71 7.93 5.28 -4.26
N ARG A 72 8.70 4.62 -5.10
CA ARG A 72 10.11 4.97 -5.34
C ARG A 72 10.25 6.35 -5.96
N PHE A 73 9.39 6.69 -6.90
CA PHE A 73 9.43 8.00 -7.55
C PHE A 73 9.23 9.13 -6.53
N TYR A 74 8.29 8.96 -5.61
CA TYR A 74 8.05 9.95 -4.57
C TYR A 74 8.99 9.83 -3.37
N GLY A 75 9.76 8.74 -3.28
CA GLY A 75 10.64 8.50 -2.14
C GLY A 75 9.91 8.25 -0.84
N LEU A 76 8.74 7.61 -0.90
CA LEU A 76 7.89 7.38 0.26
C LEU A 76 7.83 5.91 0.65
N CYS A 77 7.63 5.67 1.94
CA CYS A 77 7.35 4.34 2.46
C CYS A 77 5.85 4.05 2.35
N PRO A 78 5.45 2.77 2.25
CA PRO A 78 4.04 2.42 2.08
C PRO A 78 3.13 2.96 3.17
N ASP A 79 3.60 3.06 4.40
CA ASP A 79 2.80 3.51 5.55
C ASP A 79 2.58 5.02 5.61
N GLN A 80 3.15 5.78 4.68
CA GLN A 80 2.99 7.24 4.62
C GLN A 80 1.80 7.69 3.77
N LEU A 81 1.09 6.76 3.15
CA LEU A 81 0.04 7.05 2.18
C LEU A 81 -1.30 6.43 2.56
N PRO A 82 -2.41 7.11 2.27
CA PRO A 82 -3.74 6.60 2.58
C PRO A 82 -4.21 5.55 1.56
N PRO A 83 -5.29 4.80 1.87
CA PRO A 83 -5.85 3.83 0.94
C PRO A 83 -6.18 4.39 -0.44
N ASN A 84 -6.59 5.65 -0.50
CA ASN A 84 -6.93 6.31 -1.75
C ASN A 84 -5.77 6.34 -2.75
N PHE A 85 -4.54 6.52 -2.26
CA PHE A 85 -3.35 6.43 -3.11
C PHE A 85 -3.28 5.08 -3.83
N TYR A 86 -3.47 4.01 -3.08
CA TYR A 86 -3.39 2.65 -3.61
C TYR A 86 -4.52 2.35 -4.59
N LEU A 87 -5.71 2.89 -4.32
CA LEU A 87 -6.84 2.77 -5.25
C LEU A 87 -6.53 3.43 -6.59
N VAL A 88 -5.99 4.65 -6.56
CA VAL A 88 -5.64 5.39 -7.79
C VAL A 88 -4.62 4.60 -8.60
N VAL A 89 -3.53 4.18 -7.97
CA VAL A 89 -2.46 3.46 -8.67
C VAL A 89 -2.94 2.12 -9.19
N SER A 90 -3.73 1.40 -8.40
CA SER A 90 -4.30 0.12 -8.79
C SER A 90 -5.26 0.27 -9.96
N CYS A 91 -6.05 1.34 -10.00
CA CYS A 91 -6.92 1.63 -11.14
C CYS A 91 -6.13 1.90 -12.40
N VAL A 92 -5.03 2.65 -12.32
CA VAL A 92 -4.16 2.90 -13.48
C VAL A 92 -3.55 1.60 -13.98
N SER A 93 -3.09 0.74 -13.09
CA SER A 93 -2.55 -0.57 -13.44
C SER A 93 -3.61 -1.43 -14.15
N ARG A 94 -4.84 -1.40 -13.67
CA ARG A 94 -5.94 -2.14 -14.29
C ARG A 94 -6.27 -1.60 -15.68
N LEU A 95 -6.26 -0.29 -15.86
CA LEU A 95 -6.46 0.32 -17.18
C LEU A 95 -5.36 -0.09 -18.15
N ASN A 96 -4.11 -0.13 -17.69
CA ASN A 96 -3.00 -0.63 -18.50
C ASN A 96 -3.27 -2.06 -18.98
N HIS A 97 -3.73 -2.91 -18.08
CA HIS A 97 -3.98 -4.31 -18.40
C HIS A 97 -5.16 -4.47 -19.38
N ILE A 98 -6.26 -3.76 -19.13
CA ILE A 98 -7.49 -3.91 -19.94
C ILE A 98 -7.30 -3.33 -21.35
N PHE A 99 -6.65 -2.18 -21.46
CA PHE A 99 -6.56 -1.44 -22.72
C PHE A 99 -5.19 -1.50 -23.38
N GLY A 100 -4.25 -2.31 -22.85
CA GLY A 100 -2.91 -2.42 -23.41
C GLY A 100 -2.11 -1.13 -23.34
N LEU A 101 -2.33 -0.31 -22.30
CA LEU A 101 -1.63 0.94 -22.11
C LEU A 101 -0.33 0.72 -21.33
N GLN A 102 0.54 1.75 -21.34
CA GLN A 102 1.81 1.73 -20.62
C GLN A 102 1.94 2.96 -19.71
N LEU A 103 0.85 3.31 -19.03
CA LEU A 103 0.87 4.42 -18.08
C LEU A 103 1.76 4.07 -16.90
N ASN A 104 2.52 5.04 -16.43
CA ASN A 104 3.46 4.85 -15.33
C ASN A 104 3.33 5.97 -14.28
N HIS A 105 4.29 6.01 -13.34
CA HIS A 105 4.27 7.02 -12.27
C HIS A 105 4.36 8.46 -12.79
N HIS A 106 4.99 8.69 -13.94
CA HIS A 106 5.02 10.03 -14.55
C HIS A 106 3.63 10.47 -14.95
N ASP A 107 2.82 9.56 -15.51
CA ASP A 107 1.44 9.86 -15.90
C ASP A 107 0.58 10.14 -14.67
N ILE A 108 0.77 9.38 -13.60
CA ILE A 108 0.08 9.63 -12.33
C ILE A 108 0.46 11.01 -11.80
N ASN A 109 1.75 11.34 -11.80
CA ASN A 109 2.22 12.65 -11.34
C ASN A 109 1.75 13.80 -12.24
N PHE A 110 1.47 13.54 -13.50
CA PHE A 110 0.91 14.53 -14.40
C PHE A 110 -0.53 14.92 -14.04
N ILE A 111 -1.32 13.95 -13.59
CA ILE A 111 -2.74 14.15 -13.25
C ILE A 111 -2.92 14.57 -11.79
N TYR A 112 -2.09 14.02 -10.90
CA TYR A 112 -2.20 14.25 -9.46
C TYR A 112 -0.97 14.97 -8.93
N SER A 113 -1.16 15.79 -7.91
CA SER A 113 -0.05 16.32 -7.13
C SER A 113 0.01 15.59 -5.78
N LEU A 114 1.23 15.32 -5.34
CA LEU A 114 1.45 14.77 -4.01
C LEU A 114 1.40 15.90 -3.00
N CYS A 115 0.48 15.80 -2.06
CA CYS A 115 0.29 16.80 -1.02
C CYS A 115 0.63 16.22 0.35
N ARG A 116 0.98 17.09 1.27
CA ARG A 116 1.29 16.73 2.65
C ARG A 116 0.31 17.43 3.59
N ASN A 117 -0.29 16.68 4.51
CA ASN A 117 -1.17 17.26 5.50
C ASN A 117 -0.38 17.70 6.76
N ILE A 118 -1.08 18.30 7.73
CA ILE A 118 -0.48 18.80 8.97
C ILE A 118 0.22 17.69 9.76
N ARG A 119 -0.27 16.46 9.66
CA ARG A 119 0.28 15.30 10.39
C ARG A 119 1.44 14.61 9.67
N SER A 120 1.99 15.22 8.63
CA SER A 120 3.08 14.68 7.82
C SER A 120 2.72 13.41 7.05
N ASN A 121 1.44 13.18 6.80
CA ASN A 121 0.96 12.15 5.90
C ASN A 121 0.78 12.73 4.51
N TYR A 122 0.99 11.91 3.49
CA TYR A 122 0.91 12.32 2.10
C TYR A 122 -0.37 11.80 1.46
N TYR A 123 -0.85 12.51 0.46
CA TYR A 123 -2.03 12.10 -0.31
C TYR A 123 -1.96 12.68 -1.72
N LEU A 124 -2.69 12.04 -2.65
CA LEU A 124 -2.80 12.53 -4.01
C LEU A 124 -4.02 13.44 -4.15
N LYS A 125 -3.81 14.56 -4.81
CA LYS A 125 -4.87 15.51 -5.13
C LYS A 125 -4.86 15.75 -6.64
N THR A 126 -6.04 15.76 -7.26
CA THR A 126 -6.17 16.08 -8.67
C THR A 126 -5.64 17.49 -8.93
N ARG A 127 -4.84 17.64 -9.96
CA ARG A 127 -4.35 18.97 -10.34
C ARG A 127 -5.49 19.77 -10.97
N ASP A 128 -5.54 21.04 -10.66
CA ASP A 128 -6.46 21.98 -11.33
C ASP A 128 -5.92 22.22 -12.73
N MET A 129 -6.76 21.96 -13.69
CA MET A 129 -6.41 22.14 -15.10
C MET A 129 -7.24 23.21 -15.77
#